data_e06113894cf0f19fbef784c4233c4b93
#
_entry.id   e06113894cf0f19fbef784c4233c4b93
#
_cell.length_a   1.000
_cell.length_b   1.000
_cell.length_c   1.000
_cell.angle_alpha   90.00
_cell.angle_beta   90.00
_cell.angle_gamma   90.00
#
_symmetry.space_group_name_H-M   'P 1'
#
loop_
_entity.id
_entity.type
_entity.pdbx_description
1 polymer ?
#
loop_
_entity_poly.entity_id
_entity_poly.type
_entity_poly.pdbx_seq_one_letter_code
_entity_poly.pdbx_strand_id
1 'polypeptide(L)'
;MFKDLKNFFSKKETPKAIDISTNSDVLIVIYEIIAADHVIKDEEIAITVELLKKYFDYDENQTSVDLFKLKEENFFNTDLTNITYRIKNAYAYSERINIIKICWHVLLIDNTEDILEAASVRKISTLLGIEDKDFISIRNNIREI
;
A
#
# COMPACT_ATOMS: atom_id res chain seq x y z
N MET A 1 -9.70 -13.51 26.40
CA MET A 1 -10.83 -13.25 26.07
C MET A 1 -11.00 -13.50 24.63
N PHE A 2 -12.07 -13.16 24.11
CA PHE A 2 -12.31 -13.55 22.76
C PHE A 2 -11.30 -12.98 21.79
N LYS A 3 -10.96 -11.74 21.99
CA LYS A 3 -9.97 -11.12 21.15
C LYS A 3 -8.65 -11.84 21.21
N ASP A 4 -8.25 -12.25 22.41
CA ASP A 4 -7.00 -12.97 22.54
C ASP A 4 -7.06 -14.31 21.85
N LEU A 5 -8.19 -14.96 21.93
CA LEU A 5 -8.34 -16.22 21.28
C LEU A 5 -8.22 -16.08 19.79
N LYS A 6 -8.84 -15.06 19.25
CA LYS A 6 -8.77 -14.81 17.83
C LYS A 6 -7.35 -14.53 17.40
N ASN A 7 -6.66 -13.70 18.15
CA ASN A 7 -5.27 -13.41 17.84
C ASN A 7 -4.40 -14.64 17.94
N PHE A 8 -4.71 -15.49 18.89
CA PHE A 8 -3.97 -16.70 19.06
C PHE A 8 -4.03 -17.58 17.82
N PHE A 9 -5.20 -17.76 17.27
CA PHE A 9 -5.33 -18.55 16.05
C PHE A 9 -4.64 -17.90 14.88
N SER A 10 -4.76 -16.61 14.75
CA SER A 10 -4.12 -15.92 13.65
C SER A 10 -2.62 -16.11 13.71
N LYS A 11 -2.05 -15.98 14.88
CA LYS A 11 -0.61 -16.12 15.02
C LYS A 11 -0.13 -17.50 14.66
N LYS A 12 -0.92 -18.50 14.99
CA LYS A 12 -0.52 -19.86 14.68
C LYS A 12 -0.49 -20.09 13.19
N GLU A 13 -1.37 -19.43 12.46
CA GLU A 13 -1.47 -19.66 11.05
C GLU A 13 -0.58 -18.77 10.23
N THR A 14 -0.07 -17.72 10.83
CA THR A 14 0.82 -16.81 10.11
C THR A 14 2.10 -16.66 10.89
N PRO A 15 2.95 -17.65 10.80
CA PRO A 15 4.17 -17.64 11.61
C PRO A 15 5.05 -16.44 11.34
N LYS A 16 4.86 -15.78 10.22
CA LYS A 16 5.68 -14.64 9.90
C LYS A 16 4.97 -13.33 10.11
N ALA A 17 3.95 -13.33 10.93
CA ALA A 17 3.17 -12.12 11.17
C ALA A 17 4.08 -10.98 11.62
N ILE A 18 3.91 -9.83 11.00
CA ILE A 18 4.61 -8.62 11.37
C ILE A 18 3.67 -7.76 12.17
N ASP A 19 4.16 -7.27 13.30
CA ASP A 19 3.35 -6.44 14.18
C ASP A 19 3.35 -5.01 13.66
N ILE A 20 2.35 -4.64 12.89
CA ILE A 20 2.18 -3.29 12.39
C ILE A 20 0.81 -2.77 12.79
N SER A 21 0.54 -1.51 12.47
CA SER A 21 -0.65 -0.83 12.95
C SER A 21 -1.93 -1.43 12.38
N THR A 22 -3.06 -0.94 12.89
CA THR A 22 -4.36 -1.43 12.46
C THR A 22 -4.71 -1.07 11.03
N ASN A 23 -3.99 -0.10 10.45
CA ASN A 23 -4.22 0.30 9.07
C ASN A 23 -3.36 -0.47 8.10
N SER A 24 -2.99 -1.68 8.51
CA SER A 24 -1.99 -2.44 7.80
C SER A 24 -2.36 -2.82 6.36
N ASP A 25 -3.64 -3.05 6.09
CA ASP A 25 -4.02 -3.46 4.73
C ASP A 25 -3.61 -2.43 3.69
N VAL A 26 -3.93 -1.16 3.95
CA VAL A 26 -3.56 -0.09 3.01
C VAL A 26 -2.05 0.02 2.91
N LEU A 27 -1.38 -0.02 4.06
CA LEU A 27 0.06 0.10 4.10
C LEU A 27 0.75 -1.04 3.34
N ILE A 28 0.27 -2.25 3.54
CA ILE A 28 0.84 -3.42 2.89
C ILE A 28 0.67 -3.34 1.39
N VAL A 29 -0.51 -2.94 0.92
CA VAL A 29 -0.74 -2.84 -0.51
C VAL A 29 0.19 -1.80 -1.14
N ILE A 30 0.31 -0.65 -0.50
CA ILE A 30 1.18 0.39 -1.03
C ILE A 30 2.63 -0.08 -1.03
N TYR A 31 3.07 -0.70 0.06
CA TYR A 31 4.44 -1.20 0.15
C TYR A 31 4.72 -2.23 -0.96
N GLU A 32 3.79 -3.15 -1.19
CA GLU A 32 3.98 -4.19 -2.21
C GLU A 32 4.13 -3.61 -3.60
N ILE A 33 3.39 -2.55 -3.88
CA ILE A 33 3.50 -1.89 -5.18
C ILE A 33 4.86 -1.21 -5.32
N ILE A 34 5.24 -0.45 -4.31
CA ILE A 34 6.46 0.36 -4.39
C ILE A 34 7.70 -0.52 -4.42
N ALA A 35 7.66 -1.64 -3.74
CA ALA A 35 8.80 -2.54 -3.65
C ALA A 35 8.75 -3.66 -4.69
N ALA A 36 7.92 -3.53 -5.72
CA ALA A 36 7.64 -4.65 -6.63
C ALA A 36 8.88 -5.23 -7.28
N ASP A 37 9.84 -4.41 -7.63
CA ASP A 37 11.02 -4.90 -8.34
C ASP A 37 12.34 -4.47 -7.71
N HIS A 38 12.27 -3.84 -6.54
CA HIS A 38 13.50 -3.39 -5.87
C HIS A 38 13.22 -3.15 -4.39
N VAL A 39 14.30 -2.94 -3.64
CA VAL A 39 14.18 -2.57 -2.23
C VAL A 39 13.74 -1.12 -2.17
N ILE A 40 12.73 -0.84 -1.35
CA ILE A 40 12.22 0.51 -1.24
C ILE A 40 13.29 1.43 -0.64
N LYS A 41 13.43 2.62 -1.21
CA LYS A 41 14.44 3.58 -0.78
C LYS A 41 13.90 4.45 0.35
N ASP A 42 14.83 5.03 1.12
CA ASP A 42 14.43 5.88 2.24
C ASP A 42 13.59 7.07 1.78
N GLU A 43 13.94 7.67 0.64
CA GLU A 43 13.15 8.79 0.15
C GLU A 43 11.75 8.36 -0.27
N GLU A 44 11.59 7.13 -0.73
CA GLU A 44 10.28 6.60 -1.05
C GLU A 44 9.46 6.37 0.20
N ILE A 45 10.10 5.93 1.27
CA ILE A 45 9.42 5.80 2.55
C ILE A 45 8.96 7.16 3.04
N ALA A 46 9.84 8.16 2.96
CA ALA A 46 9.51 9.50 3.45
C ALA A 46 8.29 10.09 2.74
N ILE A 47 8.25 9.98 1.42
CA ILE A 47 7.12 10.54 0.68
C ILE A 47 5.85 9.74 0.93
N THR A 48 5.99 8.42 1.12
CA THR A 48 4.83 7.59 1.43
C THR A 48 4.22 7.98 2.77
N VAL A 49 5.07 8.22 3.76
CA VAL A 49 4.60 8.67 5.08
C VAL A 49 3.85 9.99 4.95
N GLU A 50 4.41 10.92 4.19
CA GLU A 50 3.80 12.22 4.00
C GLU A 50 2.42 12.10 3.32
N LEU A 51 2.34 11.27 2.29
CA LEU A 51 1.10 11.13 1.55
C LEU A 51 0.03 10.37 2.33
N LEU A 52 0.43 9.39 3.12
CA LEU A 52 -0.52 8.70 3.98
C LEU A 52 -1.07 9.63 5.06
N LYS A 53 -0.26 10.54 5.54
CA LYS A 53 -0.75 11.56 6.46
C LYS A 53 -1.74 12.47 5.75
N LYS A 54 -1.40 12.90 4.55
CA LYS A 54 -2.24 13.83 3.80
C LYS A 54 -3.60 13.23 3.44
N TYR A 55 -3.60 12.00 2.93
CA TYR A 55 -4.83 11.42 2.41
C TYR A 55 -5.61 10.61 3.41
N PHE A 56 -4.97 10.04 4.42
CA PHE A 56 -5.63 9.15 5.36
C PHE A 56 -5.45 9.57 6.82
N ASP A 57 -4.71 10.65 7.06
CA ASP A 57 -4.45 11.14 8.41
C ASP A 57 -3.77 10.10 9.29
N TYR A 58 -2.92 9.28 8.71
CA TYR A 58 -2.14 8.30 9.46
C TYR A 58 -1.06 9.01 10.27
N ASP A 59 -0.76 8.45 11.43
CA ASP A 59 0.31 8.98 12.28
C ASP A 59 1.66 8.79 11.57
N GLU A 60 2.41 9.87 11.44
CA GLU A 60 3.65 9.83 10.68
C GLU A 60 4.70 8.94 11.33
N ASN A 61 4.83 9.01 12.65
CA ASN A 61 5.83 8.18 13.33
C ASN A 61 5.50 6.70 13.23
N GLN A 62 4.26 6.35 13.46
CA GLN A 62 3.86 4.95 13.39
C GLN A 62 3.99 4.42 11.97
N THR A 63 3.59 5.20 10.98
CA THR A 63 3.70 4.80 9.58
C THR A 63 5.15 4.56 9.20
N SER A 64 6.03 5.45 9.64
CA SER A 64 7.45 5.30 9.35
C SER A 64 8.01 4.02 9.96
N VAL A 65 7.66 3.75 11.22
CA VAL A 65 8.10 2.54 11.90
C VAL A 65 7.61 1.31 11.15
N ASP A 66 6.34 1.30 10.76
CA ASP A 66 5.76 0.16 10.08
C ASP A 66 6.43 -0.09 8.72
N LEU A 67 6.67 0.97 7.96
CA LEU A 67 7.32 0.82 6.66
C LEU A 67 8.74 0.31 6.78
N PHE A 68 9.48 0.79 7.78
CA PHE A 68 10.83 0.30 7.99
C PHE A 68 10.84 -1.15 8.44
N LYS A 69 9.85 -1.57 9.22
CA LYS A 69 9.73 -2.97 9.58
C LYS A 69 9.52 -3.85 8.36
N LEU A 70 8.64 -3.42 7.46
CA LEU A 70 8.40 -4.19 6.24
C LEU A 70 9.67 -4.29 5.41
N LYS A 71 10.41 -3.19 5.33
CA LYS A 71 11.64 -3.18 4.57
C LYS A 71 12.69 -4.12 5.16
N GLU A 72 12.88 -4.07 6.47
CA GLU A 72 13.88 -4.90 7.13
C GLU A 72 13.56 -6.38 7.03
N GLU A 73 12.28 -6.71 7.06
CA GLU A 73 11.86 -8.10 6.98
C GLU A 73 11.82 -8.61 5.56
N ASN A 74 12.10 -7.77 4.58
CA ASN A 74 11.91 -8.12 3.17
C ASN A 74 10.51 -8.68 2.99
N PHE A 75 9.54 -7.99 3.55
CA PHE A 75 8.18 -8.47 3.59
C PHE A 75 7.66 -8.80 2.19
N PHE A 76 6.95 -9.90 2.10
CA PHE A 76 6.35 -10.33 0.85
C PHE A 76 5.00 -10.95 1.17
N ASN A 77 3.97 -10.41 0.57
CA ASN A 77 2.62 -10.90 0.80
C ASN A 77 2.07 -11.54 -0.48
N THR A 78 1.73 -12.80 -0.39
CA THR A 78 1.22 -13.52 -1.55
C THR A 78 -0.30 -13.47 -1.64
N ASP A 79 -0.96 -12.82 -0.68
CA ASP A 79 -2.41 -12.86 -0.59
C ASP A 79 -3.04 -11.49 -0.85
N LEU A 80 -2.57 -10.84 -1.91
CA LEU A 80 -3.08 -9.51 -2.26
C LEU A 80 -4.57 -9.52 -2.60
N THR A 81 -5.07 -10.63 -3.09
CA THR A 81 -6.49 -10.71 -3.45
C THR A 81 -7.37 -10.51 -2.21
N ASN A 82 -7.03 -11.16 -1.11
CA ASN A 82 -7.80 -10.99 0.12
C ASN A 82 -7.65 -9.60 0.71
N ILE A 83 -6.44 -9.07 0.69
CA ILE A 83 -6.20 -7.73 1.23
C ILE A 83 -6.96 -6.68 0.44
N THR A 84 -6.89 -6.73 -0.88
CA THR A 84 -7.60 -5.77 -1.71
C THR A 84 -9.12 -5.94 -1.58
N TYR A 85 -9.58 -7.16 -1.37
CA TYR A 85 -11.00 -7.40 -1.13
C TYR A 85 -11.46 -6.70 0.15
N ARG A 86 -10.69 -6.82 1.22
CA ARG A 86 -11.04 -6.14 2.47
C ARG A 86 -11.05 -4.64 2.30
N ILE A 87 -10.07 -4.11 1.59
CA ILE A 87 -10.02 -2.67 1.33
C ILE A 87 -11.22 -2.23 0.52
N LYS A 88 -11.56 -3.00 -0.52
CA LYS A 88 -12.68 -2.66 -1.38
C LYS A 88 -13.98 -2.59 -0.58
N ASN A 89 -14.13 -3.44 0.41
CA ASN A 89 -15.34 -3.47 1.21
C ASN A 89 -15.35 -2.48 2.35
N ALA A 90 -14.18 -2.05 2.81
CA ALA A 90 -14.08 -1.18 3.98
C ALA A 90 -13.92 0.28 3.64
N TYR A 91 -13.48 0.62 2.44
CA TYR A 91 -13.17 1.99 2.06
C TYR A 91 -14.02 2.45 0.91
N ALA A 92 -14.39 3.73 0.93
CA ALA A 92 -15.16 4.33 -0.15
C ALA A 92 -14.33 4.40 -1.42
N TYR A 93 -15.00 4.56 -2.55
CA TYR A 93 -14.32 4.62 -3.84
C TYR A 93 -13.28 5.73 -3.88
N SER A 94 -13.61 6.91 -3.33
CA SER A 94 -12.67 8.01 -3.32
C SER A 94 -11.43 7.69 -2.49
N GLU A 95 -11.58 6.92 -1.44
CA GLU A 95 -10.43 6.52 -0.63
C GLU A 95 -9.57 5.52 -1.37
N ARG A 96 -10.19 4.61 -2.11
CA ARG A 96 -9.42 3.65 -2.91
C ARG A 96 -8.66 4.35 -4.03
N ILE A 97 -9.27 5.39 -4.59
CA ILE A 97 -8.57 6.23 -5.57
C ILE A 97 -7.35 6.88 -4.94
N ASN A 98 -7.46 7.32 -3.70
CA ASN A 98 -6.33 7.93 -3.02
C ASN A 98 -5.16 6.96 -2.85
N ILE A 99 -5.45 5.68 -2.65
CA ILE A 99 -4.39 4.68 -2.59
C ILE A 99 -3.59 4.66 -3.88
N ILE A 100 -4.28 4.69 -5.01
CA ILE A 100 -3.61 4.66 -6.31
C ILE A 100 -2.84 5.96 -6.55
N LYS A 101 -3.38 7.09 -6.11
CA LYS A 101 -2.66 8.36 -6.21
C LYS A 101 -1.34 8.30 -5.46
N ILE A 102 -1.36 7.75 -4.25
CA ILE A 102 -0.14 7.63 -3.47
C ILE A 102 0.88 6.78 -4.22
N CYS A 103 0.45 5.65 -4.74
CA CYS A 103 1.36 4.76 -5.46
C CYS A 103 2.00 5.46 -6.65
N TRP A 104 1.23 6.17 -7.46
CA TRP A 104 1.79 6.87 -8.60
C TRP A 104 2.74 7.98 -8.19
N HIS A 105 2.40 8.73 -7.15
CA HIS A 105 3.31 9.78 -6.68
C HIS A 105 4.66 9.21 -6.30
N VAL A 106 4.66 8.12 -5.57
CA VAL A 106 5.92 7.53 -5.10
C VAL A 106 6.70 6.98 -6.28
N LEU A 107 6.04 6.29 -7.19
CA LEU A 107 6.73 5.66 -8.31
C LEU A 107 7.32 6.67 -9.29
N LEU A 108 6.78 7.88 -9.34
CA LEU A 108 7.27 8.89 -10.28
C LEU A 108 8.26 9.87 -9.67
N ILE A 109 8.71 9.61 -8.44
CA ILE A 109 9.68 10.48 -7.79
C ILE A 109 10.92 10.68 -8.64
N ASP A 110 11.42 9.63 -9.26
CA ASP A 110 12.66 9.67 -10.02
C ASP A 110 12.43 10.03 -11.48
N ASN A 111 11.22 10.37 -11.85
CA ASN A 111 10.86 10.66 -13.25
C ASN A 111 11.11 9.47 -14.16
N THR A 112 11.21 8.29 -13.60
CA THR A 112 11.32 7.06 -14.39
C THR A 112 10.13 6.20 -14.06
N GLU A 113 9.58 5.59 -15.09
CA GLU A 113 8.45 4.70 -14.91
C GLU A 113 8.93 3.30 -15.18
N ASP A 114 8.96 2.48 -14.13
CA ASP A 114 9.35 1.09 -14.27
C ASP A 114 8.14 0.28 -14.74
N ILE A 115 8.35 -0.56 -15.75
CA ILE A 115 7.27 -1.33 -16.34
C ILE A 115 6.63 -2.28 -15.31
N LEU A 116 7.45 -2.92 -14.48
CA LEU A 116 6.93 -3.85 -13.49
C LEU A 116 6.11 -3.12 -12.42
N GLU A 117 6.59 -1.96 -11.98
CA GLU A 117 5.86 -1.18 -11.00
C GLU A 117 4.56 -0.65 -11.57
N ALA A 118 4.59 -0.17 -12.80
CA ALA A 118 3.38 0.32 -13.45
C ALA A 118 2.36 -0.80 -13.60
N ALA A 119 2.82 -1.99 -13.96
CA ALA A 119 1.92 -3.14 -14.09
C ALA A 119 1.33 -3.52 -12.74
N SER A 120 2.10 -3.39 -11.67
CA SER A 120 1.61 -3.68 -10.32
C SER A 120 0.52 -2.71 -9.91
N VAL A 121 0.71 -1.42 -10.18
CA VAL A 121 -0.32 -0.42 -9.88
C VAL A 121 -1.60 -0.73 -10.65
N ARG A 122 -1.47 -1.10 -11.92
CA ARG A 122 -2.63 -1.42 -12.73
C ARG A 122 -3.39 -2.61 -12.17
N LYS A 123 -2.66 -3.64 -11.78
CA LYS A 123 -3.28 -4.85 -11.23
C LYS A 123 -4.02 -4.52 -9.94
N ILE A 124 -3.38 -3.78 -9.04
CA ILE A 124 -4.00 -3.42 -7.78
C ILE A 124 -5.21 -2.53 -8.01
N SER A 125 -5.11 -1.60 -8.94
CA SER A 125 -6.24 -0.72 -9.27
C SER A 125 -7.45 -1.55 -9.67
N THR A 126 -7.25 -2.55 -10.50
CA THR A 126 -8.33 -3.45 -10.92
C THR A 126 -8.90 -4.20 -9.72
N LEU A 127 -8.05 -4.73 -8.86
CA LEU A 127 -8.50 -5.46 -7.68
C LEU A 127 -9.25 -4.56 -6.71
N LEU A 128 -8.91 -3.29 -6.65
CA LEU A 128 -9.60 -2.32 -5.80
C LEU A 128 -10.89 -1.81 -6.42
N GLY A 129 -11.22 -2.27 -7.62
CA GLY A 129 -12.47 -1.89 -8.27
C GLY A 129 -12.47 -0.48 -8.85
N ILE A 130 -11.31 0.02 -9.24
CA ILE A 130 -11.22 1.35 -9.82
C ILE A 130 -11.42 1.25 -11.33
N GLU A 131 -12.26 2.13 -11.85
CA GLU A 131 -12.57 2.13 -13.28
C GLU A 131 -11.38 2.58 -14.09
N ASP A 132 -11.24 2.05 -15.30
CA ASP A 132 -10.09 2.37 -16.15
C ASP A 132 -9.98 3.85 -16.43
N LYS A 133 -11.09 4.53 -16.67
CA LYS A 133 -11.03 5.96 -16.95
C LYS A 133 -10.45 6.75 -15.79
N ASP A 134 -10.78 6.34 -14.57
CA ASP A 134 -10.26 7.01 -13.39
C ASP A 134 -8.79 6.68 -13.19
N PHE A 135 -8.41 5.44 -13.45
CA PHE A 135 -7.00 5.05 -13.36
C PHE A 135 -6.15 5.89 -14.32
N ILE A 136 -6.60 6.01 -15.55
CA ILE A 136 -5.86 6.78 -16.55
C ILE A 136 -5.82 8.26 -16.17
N SER A 137 -6.92 8.78 -15.67
CA SER A 137 -6.98 10.18 -15.25
C SER A 137 -6.00 10.47 -14.13
N ILE A 138 -5.94 9.59 -13.13
CA ILE A 138 -5.01 9.74 -12.02
C ILE A 138 -3.58 9.78 -12.53
N ARG A 139 -3.23 8.82 -13.38
CA ARG A 139 -1.88 8.73 -13.90
C ARG A 139 -1.49 9.98 -14.67
N ASN A 140 -2.38 10.45 -15.53
CA ASN A 140 -2.09 11.63 -16.34
C ASN A 140 -1.97 12.89 -15.50
N ASN A 141 -2.85 13.06 -14.53
CA ASN A 141 -2.82 14.25 -13.68
C ASN A 141 -1.54 14.33 -12.86
N ILE A 142 -1.09 13.20 -12.35
CA ILE A 142 0.13 13.18 -11.55
C ILE A 142 1.34 13.49 -12.40
N ARG A 143 1.37 12.98 -13.65
CA ARG A 143 2.48 13.25 -14.54
C ARG A 143 2.61 14.70 -14.92
N GLU A 144 1.51 15.42 -14.89
CA GLU A 144 1.52 16.83 -15.28
C GLU A 144 1.95 17.76 -14.16
N ILE A 145 2.07 17.24 -12.98
CA ILE A 145 2.55 18.01 -11.83
C ILE A 145 4.08 17.95 -11.77
#